data_784d72e8b2999b31f8edb40a006f16e8
#
_entry.id   784d72e8b2999b31f8edb40a006f16e8
#
_cell.length_a   1.000
_cell.length_b   1.000
_cell.length_c   1.000
_cell.angle_alpha   90.00
_cell.angle_beta   90.00
_cell.angle_gamma   90.00
#
_symmetry.space_group_name_H-M   'P 1'
#
loop_
_entity.id
_entity.type
_entity.pdbx_description
1 polymer ?
#
loop_
_entity_poly.entity_id
_entity_poly.type
_entity_poly.pdbx_seq_one_letter_code
_entity_poly.pdbx_strand_id
1 'polypeptide(L)'
;MNFLMSLSGGLLAGYLISGKDPFWTYSSGLAGIICASAGNDLYHPIQSMIIAMIGVVVAYKMHYWVERKFKIDDAVGAVAVHGYAGVAGLIICGFVLNGYPSSGYSVGAMWVGTDYAPINPLGMFIGAVIMFGVLGLIPGWIIAKVLHGMGKLRIPREVEIAGLDYNMLETSKQSEKAVSSATR
;
A
#
# COMPACT_ATOMS: atom_id res chain seq x y z
N MET A 1 -19.93 -6.09 0.20
CA MET A 1 -19.55 -7.43 0.73
C MET A 1 -18.05 -7.68 0.53
N ASN A 2 -17.53 -7.64 -0.69
CA ASN A 2 -16.13 -8.00 -1.04
C ASN A 2 -15.07 -7.20 -0.28
N PHE A 3 -15.29 -5.91 -0.05
CA PHE A 3 -14.42 -5.09 0.77
C PHE A 3 -14.25 -5.67 2.19
N LEU A 4 -15.34 -6.07 2.84
CA LEU A 4 -15.28 -6.67 4.18
C LEU A 4 -14.62 -8.05 4.16
N MET A 5 -14.85 -8.83 3.11
CA MET A 5 -14.21 -10.13 2.94
C MET A 5 -12.70 -10.00 2.73
N SER A 6 -12.26 -9.05 1.91
CA SER A 6 -10.83 -8.78 1.70
C SER A 6 -10.16 -8.20 2.95
N LEU A 7 -10.85 -7.30 3.67
CA LEU A 7 -10.37 -6.79 4.96
C LEU A 7 -10.17 -7.93 5.96
N SER A 8 -11.20 -8.77 6.14
CA SER A 8 -11.16 -9.89 7.09
C SER A 8 -10.09 -10.92 6.73
N GLY A 9 -9.99 -11.26 5.44
CA GLY A 9 -8.95 -12.17 4.94
C GLY A 9 -7.55 -11.60 5.16
N GLY A 10 -7.36 -10.31 4.90
CA GLY A 10 -6.11 -9.62 5.15
C GLY A 10 -5.70 -9.63 6.61
N LEU A 11 -6.60 -9.23 7.51
CA LEU A 11 -6.36 -9.25 8.96
C LEU A 11 -5.99 -10.65 9.46
N LEU A 12 -6.76 -11.66 9.04
CA LEU A 12 -6.52 -13.05 9.43
C LEU A 12 -5.15 -13.55 8.94
N ALA A 13 -4.82 -13.32 7.68
CA ALA A 13 -3.55 -13.73 7.12
C ALA A 13 -2.37 -13.03 7.81
N GLY A 14 -2.48 -11.72 8.06
CA GLY A 14 -1.47 -10.94 8.78
C GLY A 14 -1.24 -11.45 10.20
N TYR A 15 -2.32 -11.68 10.93
CA TYR A 15 -2.26 -12.26 12.28
C TYR A 15 -1.54 -13.62 12.33
N LEU A 16 -1.84 -14.49 11.37
CA LEU A 16 -1.25 -15.83 11.33
C LEU A 16 0.22 -15.81 10.88
N ILE A 17 0.55 -15.07 9.82
CA ILE A 17 1.91 -15.09 9.25
C ILE A 17 2.93 -14.33 10.09
N SER A 18 2.50 -13.29 10.80
CA SER A 18 3.37 -12.47 11.64
C SER A 18 3.55 -13.00 13.06
N GLY A 19 2.87 -14.09 13.42
CA GLY A 19 2.89 -14.59 14.79
C GLY A 19 2.20 -13.65 15.77
N LYS A 20 1.11 -13.00 15.35
CA LYS A 20 0.28 -12.09 16.16
C LYS A 20 0.90 -10.69 16.37
N ASP A 21 1.86 -10.30 15.52
CA ASP A 21 2.41 -8.95 15.58
C ASP A 21 1.31 -7.91 15.29
N PRO A 22 1.11 -6.89 16.15
CA PRO A 22 0.03 -5.92 15.99
C PRO A 22 0.19 -5.07 14.72
N PHE A 23 1.41 -4.64 14.40
CA PHE A 23 1.68 -3.81 13.23
C PHE A 23 1.26 -4.56 11.95
N TRP A 24 1.75 -5.80 11.78
CA TRP A 24 1.39 -6.59 10.61
C TRP A 24 -0.07 -7.04 10.61
N THR A 25 -0.65 -7.32 11.77
CA THR A 25 -2.07 -7.69 11.84
C THR A 25 -2.94 -6.58 11.24
N TYR A 26 -2.76 -5.33 11.66
CA TYR A 26 -3.58 -4.21 11.17
C TYR A 26 -3.19 -3.77 9.75
N SER A 27 -1.90 -3.64 9.45
CA SER A 27 -1.42 -3.25 8.11
C SER A 27 -1.83 -4.24 7.03
N SER A 28 -1.92 -5.52 7.39
CA SER A 28 -2.34 -6.58 6.46
C SER A 28 -3.81 -6.48 6.06
N GLY A 29 -4.67 -5.89 6.89
CA GLY A 29 -6.04 -5.57 6.49
C GLY A 29 -6.06 -4.65 5.26
N LEU A 30 -5.24 -3.60 5.27
CA LEU A 30 -5.09 -2.69 4.13
C LEU A 30 -4.43 -3.39 2.94
N ALA A 31 -3.36 -4.15 3.16
CA ALA A 31 -2.69 -4.90 2.09
C ALA A 31 -3.66 -5.87 1.38
N GLY A 32 -4.52 -6.54 2.15
CA GLY A 32 -5.54 -7.42 1.61
C GLY A 32 -6.58 -6.69 0.75
N ILE A 33 -7.09 -5.56 1.22
CA ILE A 33 -8.02 -4.71 0.45
C ILE A 33 -7.35 -4.24 -0.84
N ILE A 34 -6.13 -3.75 -0.77
CA ILE A 34 -5.38 -3.21 -1.92
C ILE A 34 -5.14 -4.32 -2.95
N CYS A 35 -4.73 -5.51 -2.50
CA CYS A 35 -4.55 -6.64 -3.41
C CYS A 35 -5.85 -7.04 -4.12
N ALA A 36 -6.97 -7.09 -3.41
CA ALA A 36 -8.25 -7.45 -3.99
C ALA A 36 -8.89 -6.34 -4.84
N SER A 37 -8.48 -5.08 -4.67
CA SER A 37 -9.14 -3.91 -5.25
C SER A 37 -9.26 -3.95 -6.77
N ALA A 38 -8.32 -4.57 -7.46
CA ALA A 38 -8.29 -4.62 -8.93
C ALA A 38 -9.50 -5.35 -9.55
N GLY A 39 -10.18 -6.21 -8.81
CA GLY A 39 -11.35 -6.95 -9.29
C GLY A 39 -12.44 -7.12 -8.25
N ASN A 40 -12.44 -6.28 -7.23
CA ASN A 40 -13.32 -6.42 -6.06
C ASN A 40 -14.81 -6.21 -6.39
N ASP A 41 -15.11 -5.57 -7.49
CA ASP A 41 -16.45 -5.42 -8.06
C ASP A 41 -16.94 -6.67 -8.81
N LEU A 42 -16.03 -7.52 -9.27
CA LEU A 42 -16.29 -8.71 -10.10
C LEU A 42 -16.08 -10.03 -9.36
N TYR A 43 -15.25 -10.05 -8.32
CA TYR A 43 -14.98 -11.27 -7.56
C TYR A 43 -16.20 -11.79 -6.78
N HIS A 44 -16.26 -13.09 -6.64
CA HIS A 44 -17.09 -13.69 -5.60
C HIS A 44 -16.49 -13.35 -4.21
N PRO A 45 -17.31 -13.14 -3.16
CA PRO A 45 -16.80 -12.76 -1.82
C PRO A 45 -15.70 -13.67 -1.27
N ILE A 46 -15.81 -14.97 -1.47
CA ILE A 46 -14.78 -15.94 -1.04
C ILE A 46 -13.47 -15.77 -1.85
N GLN A 47 -13.57 -15.50 -3.15
CA GLN A 47 -12.39 -15.20 -3.98
C GLN A 47 -11.68 -13.93 -3.48
N SER A 48 -12.44 -12.88 -3.18
CA SER A 48 -11.91 -11.63 -2.63
C SER A 48 -11.12 -11.87 -1.34
N MET A 49 -11.66 -12.69 -0.44
CA MET A 49 -11.00 -13.07 0.81
C MET A 49 -9.69 -13.84 0.55
N ILE A 50 -9.72 -14.85 -0.33
CA ILE A 50 -8.54 -15.67 -0.64
C ILE A 50 -7.45 -14.83 -1.33
N ILE A 51 -7.84 -13.98 -2.28
CA ILE A 51 -6.91 -13.07 -2.99
C ILE A 51 -6.25 -12.11 -2.01
N ALA A 52 -7.01 -11.56 -1.06
CA ALA A 52 -6.50 -10.72 0.00
C ALA A 52 -5.45 -11.44 0.86
N MET A 53 -5.73 -12.68 1.26
CA MET A 53 -4.78 -13.51 2.02
C MET A 53 -3.48 -13.76 1.25
N ILE A 54 -3.56 -14.07 -0.05
CA ILE A 54 -2.38 -14.25 -0.91
C ILE A 54 -1.58 -12.96 -1.00
N GLY A 55 -2.24 -11.82 -1.21
CA GLY A 55 -1.61 -10.51 -1.27
C GLY A 55 -0.82 -10.17 -0.02
N VAL A 56 -1.37 -10.49 1.15
CA VAL A 56 -0.69 -10.31 2.45
C VAL A 56 0.58 -11.15 2.54
N VAL A 57 0.52 -12.42 2.13
CA VAL A 57 1.72 -13.29 2.12
C VAL A 57 2.81 -12.70 1.23
N VAL A 58 2.45 -12.20 0.04
CA VAL A 58 3.39 -11.56 -0.88
C VAL A 58 3.97 -10.28 -0.25
N ALA A 59 3.13 -9.38 0.25
CA ALA A 59 3.56 -8.13 0.87
C ALA A 59 4.52 -8.36 2.04
N TYR A 60 4.15 -9.26 2.96
CA TYR A 60 4.96 -9.61 4.12
C TYR A 60 6.35 -10.15 3.74
N LYS A 61 6.40 -11.12 2.82
CA LYS A 61 7.67 -11.72 2.39
C LYS A 61 8.53 -10.74 1.60
N MET A 62 7.93 -9.95 0.72
CA MET A 62 8.64 -8.96 -0.09
C MET A 62 9.21 -7.83 0.75
N HIS A 63 8.48 -7.36 1.77
CA HIS A 63 8.96 -6.36 2.71
C HIS A 63 10.31 -6.77 3.31
N TYR A 64 10.36 -7.89 3.99
CA TYR A 64 11.60 -8.36 4.62
C TYR A 64 12.69 -8.76 3.62
N TRP A 65 12.32 -9.22 2.43
CA TRP A 65 13.29 -9.53 1.39
C TRP A 65 13.97 -8.27 0.86
N VAL A 66 13.20 -7.21 0.57
CA VAL A 66 13.72 -5.93 0.09
C VAL A 66 14.57 -5.25 1.16
N GLU A 67 14.11 -5.22 2.41
CA GLU A 67 14.87 -4.70 3.54
C GLU A 67 16.26 -5.36 3.65
N ARG A 68 16.29 -6.68 3.68
CA ARG A 68 17.56 -7.43 3.80
C ARG A 68 18.46 -7.29 2.58
N LYS A 69 17.87 -7.33 1.37
CA LYS A 69 18.62 -7.34 0.12
C LYS A 69 19.13 -5.97 -0.29
N PHE A 70 18.31 -4.96 -0.20
CA PHE A 70 18.56 -3.61 -0.71
C PHE A 70 18.84 -2.59 0.38
N LYS A 71 18.66 -2.96 1.65
CA LYS A 71 18.82 -2.06 2.80
C LYS A 71 17.90 -0.81 2.71
N ILE A 72 16.72 -1.00 2.16
CA ILE A 72 15.69 0.02 2.08
C ILE A 72 14.76 -0.15 3.27
N ASP A 73 14.68 0.86 4.11
CA ASP A 73 13.79 0.90 5.25
C ASP A 73 12.38 1.33 4.80
N ASP A 74 11.41 0.46 4.99
CA ASP A 74 9.98 0.72 4.79
C ASP A 74 9.27 0.70 6.15
N ALA A 75 9.65 1.67 7.00
CA ALA A 75 9.32 1.71 8.43
C ALA A 75 7.81 1.55 8.74
N VAL A 76 6.94 2.05 7.87
CA VAL A 76 5.48 1.95 8.01
C VAL A 76 4.85 0.91 7.07
N GLY A 77 5.67 0.17 6.34
CA GLY A 77 5.21 -0.84 5.39
C GLY A 77 4.44 -0.26 4.19
N ALA A 78 4.61 1.02 3.87
CA ALA A 78 3.85 1.67 2.80
C ALA A 78 4.13 1.03 1.43
N VAL A 79 5.39 0.75 1.12
CA VAL A 79 5.78 0.09 -0.13
C VAL A 79 5.25 -1.34 -0.15
N ALA A 80 5.31 -2.05 0.99
CA ALA A 80 4.79 -3.41 1.09
C ALA A 80 3.28 -3.45 0.84
N VAL A 81 2.53 -2.61 1.54
CA VAL A 81 1.06 -2.57 1.52
C VAL A 81 0.53 -2.09 0.18
N HIS A 82 1.08 -0.99 -0.36
CA HIS A 82 0.57 -0.39 -1.60
C HIS A 82 1.28 -0.92 -2.85
N GLY A 83 2.61 -1.04 -2.81
CA GLY A 83 3.40 -1.48 -3.95
C GLY A 83 3.28 -2.99 -4.20
N TYR A 84 3.77 -3.81 -3.29
CA TYR A 84 3.84 -5.26 -3.53
C TYR A 84 2.46 -5.91 -3.55
N ALA A 85 1.57 -5.56 -2.61
CA ALA A 85 0.20 -6.07 -2.63
C ALA A 85 -0.58 -5.58 -3.85
N GLY A 86 -0.41 -4.31 -4.25
CA GLY A 86 -1.08 -3.75 -5.43
C GLY A 86 -0.65 -4.42 -6.73
N VAL A 87 0.67 -4.59 -6.95
CA VAL A 87 1.19 -5.30 -8.13
C VAL A 87 0.71 -6.75 -8.15
N ALA A 88 0.78 -7.44 -7.02
CA ALA A 88 0.28 -8.80 -6.92
C ALA A 88 -1.22 -8.88 -7.26
N GLY A 89 -2.00 -7.92 -6.76
CA GLY A 89 -3.44 -7.84 -7.04
C GLY A 89 -3.77 -7.67 -8.51
N LEU A 90 -3.05 -6.80 -9.22
CA LEU A 90 -3.23 -6.62 -10.65
C LEU A 90 -2.91 -7.90 -11.44
N ILE A 91 -1.81 -8.57 -11.09
CA ILE A 91 -1.43 -9.83 -11.74
C ILE A 91 -2.48 -10.92 -11.48
N ILE A 92 -2.89 -11.09 -10.22
CA ILE A 92 -3.90 -12.08 -9.83
C ILE A 92 -5.22 -11.79 -10.54
N CYS A 93 -5.65 -10.54 -10.60
CA CYS A 93 -6.85 -10.11 -11.31
C CYS A 93 -6.80 -10.52 -12.78
N GLY A 94 -5.67 -10.32 -13.44
CA GLY A 94 -5.48 -10.70 -14.83
C GLY A 94 -5.69 -12.18 -15.10
N PHE A 95 -5.31 -13.05 -14.16
CA PHE A 95 -5.53 -14.49 -14.28
C PHE A 95 -6.93 -14.94 -13.86
N VAL A 96 -7.43 -14.43 -12.72
CA VAL A 96 -8.71 -14.86 -12.13
C VAL A 96 -9.90 -14.38 -12.95
N LEU A 97 -9.81 -13.16 -13.50
CA LEU A 97 -10.86 -12.54 -14.31
C LEU A 97 -10.54 -12.56 -15.82
N ASN A 98 -9.66 -13.43 -16.25
CA ASN A 98 -9.30 -13.52 -17.67
C ASN A 98 -10.55 -13.73 -18.56
N GLY A 99 -10.72 -12.85 -19.55
CA GLY A 99 -11.87 -12.88 -20.46
C GLY A 99 -13.11 -12.12 -19.97
N TYR A 100 -13.13 -11.68 -18.71
CA TYR A 100 -14.21 -10.82 -18.22
C TYR A 100 -14.11 -9.41 -18.81
N PRO A 101 -15.23 -8.70 -19.00
CA PRO A 101 -15.19 -7.29 -19.41
C PRO A 101 -14.47 -6.46 -18.35
N SER A 102 -13.65 -5.52 -18.77
CA SER A 102 -12.86 -4.65 -17.88
C SER A 102 -13.71 -3.67 -17.04
N SER A 103 -15.01 -3.62 -17.28
CA SER A 103 -15.97 -2.88 -16.50
C SER A 103 -17.16 -3.78 -16.20
N GLY A 104 -17.41 -4.08 -14.94
CA GLY A 104 -18.57 -4.85 -14.48
C GLY A 104 -19.88 -4.09 -14.60
N TYR A 105 -19.82 -2.79 -14.75
CA TYR A 105 -20.93 -1.95 -15.09
C TYR A 105 -20.85 -1.58 -16.56
N SER A 106 -21.96 -1.69 -17.26
CA SER A 106 -22.14 -0.92 -18.47
C SER A 106 -22.04 0.56 -18.07
N VAL A 107 -20.85 1.07 -17.98
CA VAL A 107 -20.58 2.52 -17.91
C VAL A 107 -20.99 3.11 -19.26
N GLY A 108 -21.99 2.50 -19.83
CA GLY A 108 -22.51 2.70 -21.13
C GLY A 108 -22.96 4.11 -21.41
N ALA A 109 -23.21 4.88 -20.41
CA ALA A 109 -23.61 6.27 -20.64
C ALA A 109 -22.45 7.16 -21.10
N MET A 110 -21.20 6.89 -20.71
CA MET A 110 -20.06 7.75 -21.10
C MET A 110 -19.22 7.22 -22.27
N TRP A 111 -19.27 5.91 -22.54
CA TRP A 111 -18.42 5.24 -23.52
C TRP A 111 -19.22 4.33 -24.46
N VAL A 112 -20.42 4.75 -24.80
CA VAL A 112 -21.29 4.05 -25.76
C VAL A 112 -20.53 3.83 -27.06
N GLY A 113 -20.36 2.56 -27.44
CA GLY A 113 -19.73 2.16 -28.69
C GLY A 113 -18.25 1.78 -28.60
N THR A 114 -17.68 1.69 -27.40
CA THR A 114 -16.36 1.10 -27.21
C THR A 114 -16.49 -0.34 -26.77
N ASP A 115 -15.95 -1.27 -27.56
CA ASP A 115 -15.72 -2.65 -27.13
C ASP A 115 -14.63 -2.61 -26.05
N TYR A 116 -15.01 -2.85 -24.81
CA TYR A 116 -14.04 -2.96 -23.72
C TYR A 116 -13.14 -4.17 -23.96
N ALA A 117 -11.84 -3.92 -23.97
CA ALA A 117 -10.88 -5.01 -24.02
C ALA A 117 -11.09 -5.94 -22.79
N PRO A 118 -11.16 -7.26 -23.00
CA PRO A 118 -11.31 -8.19 -21.89
C PRO A 118 -10.09 -8.13 -20.98
N ILE A 119 -10.32 -8.32 -19.68
CA ILE A 119 -9.26 -8.48 -18.69
C ILE A 119 -8.39 -9.65 -19.12
N ASN A 120 -7.08 -9.47 -19.11
CA ASN A 120 -6.13 -10.52 -19.42
C ASN A 120 -4.80 -10.33 -18.65
N PRO A 121 -4.03 -11.40 -18.42
CA PRO A 121 -2.80 -11.32 -17.63
C PRO A 121 -1.77 -10.35 -18.19
N LEU A 122 -1.59 -10.31 -19.51
CA LEU A 122 -0.60 -9.43 -20.14
C LEU A 122 -0.98 -7.97 -20.02
N GLY A 123 -2.25 -7.63 -20.28
CA GLY A 123 -2.76 -6.27 -20.13
C GLY A 123 -2.65 -5.78 -18.69
N MET A 124 -2.98 -6.61 -17.72
CA MET A 124 -2.86 -6.26 -16.30
C MET A 124 -1.40 -6.11 -15.85
N PHE A 125 -0.49 -6.94 -16.37
CA PHE A 125 0.94 -6.78 -16.10
C PHE A 125 1.50 -5.49 -16.70
N ILE A 126 1.19 -5.17 -17.96
CA ILE A 126 1.59 -3.91 -18.61
C ILE A 126 1.00 -2.72 -17.85
N GLY A 127 -0.27 -2.80 -17.47
CA GLY A 127 -0.93 -1.79 -16.65
C GLY A 127 -0.22 -1.57 -15.31
N ALA A 128 0.19 -2.65 -14.64
CA ALA A 128 0.97 -2.55 -13.40
C ALA A 128 2.31 -1.83 -13.62
N VAL A 129 3.04 -2.17 -14.68
CA VAL A 129 4.33 -1.49 -15.00
C VAL A 129 4.11 0.00 -15.27
N ILE A 130 3.07 0.36 -16.01
CA ILE A 130 2.74 1.77 -16.30
C ILE A 130 2.35 2.49 -15.01
N MET A 131 1.43 1.95 -14.24
CA MET A 131 0.92 2.60 -13.03
C MET A 131 2.01 2.79 -11.97
N PHE A 132 2.74 1.72 -11.63
CA PHE A 132 3.74 1.79 -10.57
C PHE A 132 5.09 2.34 -11.06
N GLY A 133 5.54 1.96 -12.25
CA GLY A 133 6.82 2.38 -12.80
C GLY A 133 6.76 3.80 -13.37
N VAL A 134 5.89 4.02 -14.34
CA VAL A 134 5.87 5.29 -15.09
C VAL A 134 5.13 6.39 -14.32
N LEU A 135 3.93 6.11 -13.84
CA LEU A 135 3.08 7.13 -13.22
C LEU A 135 3.34 7.31 -11.72
N GLY A 136 3.87 6.30 -11.03
CA GLY A 136 4.20 6.36 -9.60
C GLY A 136 5.68 6.66 -9.35
N LEU A 137 6.56 5.74 -9.73
CA LEU A 137 7.98 5.80 -9.37
C LEU A 137 8.70 7.00 -10.00
N ILE A 138 8.51 7.27 -11.29
CA ILE A 138 9.24 8.34 -11.98
C ILE A 138 8.88 9.72 -11.39
N PRO A 139 7.61 10.16 -11.32
CA PRO A 139 7.29 11.46 -10.73
C PRO A 139 7.63 11.53 -9.24
N GLY A 140 7.40 10.45 -8.49
CA GLY A 140 7.79 10.39 -7.08
C GLY A 140 9.30 10.57 -6.87
N TRP A 141 10.12 9.92 -7.70
CA TRP A 141 11.58 10.08 -7.67
C TRP A 141 12.01 11.51 -8.04
N ILE A 142 11.39 12.12 -9.06
CA ILE A 142 11.70 13.50 -9.47
C ILE A 142 11.39 14.46 -8.31
N ILE A 143 10.19 14.36 -7.70
CA ILE A 143 9.80 15.19 -6.56
C ILE A 143 10.78 14.99 -5.38
N ALA A 144 11.12 13.75 -5.06
CA ALA A 144 12.07 13.44 -3.99
C ALA A 144 13.46 14.06 -4.26
N LYS A 145 13.94 14.03 -5.52
CA LYS A 145 15.21 14.66 -5.90
C LYS A 145 15.17 16.18 -5.76
N VAL A 146 14.08 16.81 -6.15
CA VAL A 146 13.90 18.26 -5.99
C VAL A 146 13.91 18.64 -4.51
N LEU A 147 13.11 17.96 -3.69
CA LEU A 147 13.05 18.19 -2.24
C LEU A 147 14.39 17.93 -1.54
N HIS A 148 15.12 16.91 -1.97
CA HIS A 148 16.47 16.63 -1.47
C HIS A 148 17.43 17.77 -1.81
N GLY A 149 17.44 18.26 -3.06
CA GLY A 149 18.24 19.41 -3.46
C GLY A 149 17.92 20.69 -2.70
N MET A 150 16.67 20.85 -2.24
CA MET A 150 16.23 21.97 -1.39
C MET A 150 16.54 21.75 0.09
N GLY A 151 17.11 20.62 0.51
CA GLY A 151 17.34 20.28 1.91
C GLY A 151 16.07 20.03 2.74
N LYS A 152 14.93 19.77 2.08
CA LYS A 152 13.61 19.61 2.72
C LYS A 152 13.10 18.17 2.77
N LEU A 153 13.86 17.21 2.23
CA LEU A 153 13.41 15.82 2.17
C LEU A 153 13.59 15.08 3.49
N ARG A 154 14.63 15.39 4.24
CA ARG A 154 14.96 14.69 5.48
C ARG A 154 15.03 15.63 6.65
N ILE A 155 14.59 15.14 7.80
CA ILE A 155 14.80 15.79 9.10
C ILE A 155 16.28 15.67 9.53
N PRO A 156 16.77 16.51 10.46
CA PRO A 156 18.11 16.37 11.01
C PRO A 156 18.34 14.97 11.59
N ARG A 157 19.57 14.47 11.42
CA ARG A 157 19.91 13.10 11.83
C ARG A 157 19.70 12.85 13.32
N GLU A 158 19.98 13.84 14.15
CA GLU A 158 19.81 13.78 15.60
C GLU A 158 18.33 13.57 15.98
N VAL A 159 17.43 14.24 15.26
CA VAL A 159 15.97 14.12 15.43
C VAL A 159 15.48 12.75 14.95
N GLU A 160 16.02 12.28 13.82
CA GLU A 160 15.69 10.94 13.27
C GLU A 160 16.09 9.83 14.25
N ILE A 161 17.28 9.93 14.88
CA ILE A 161 17.76 8.93 15.84
C ILE A 161 16.98 8.98 17.16
N ALA A 162 16.64 10.16 17.64
CA ALA A 162 15.88 10.33 18.89
C ALA A 162 14.41 9.95 18.73
N GLY A 163 13.88 9.99 17.51
CA GLY A 163 12.46 9.78 17.18
C GLY A 163 11.66 11.09 17.25
N LEU A 164 10.77 11.27 16.29
CA LEU A 164 9.94 12.50 16.19
C LEU A 164 9.04 12.68 17.41
N ASP A 165 8.45 11.61 17.90
CA ASP A 165 7.54 11.65 19.06
C ASP A 165 8.27 12.08 20.34
N TYR A 166 9.51 11.65 20.51
CA TYR A 166 10.34 12.04 21.65
C TYR A 166 10.66 13.54 21.62
N ASN A 167 11.03 14.06 20.46
CA ASN A 167 11.31 15.49 20.30
C ASN A 167 10.07 16.37 20.48
N MET A 168 8.90 15.93 20.02
CA MET A 168 7.64 16.66 20.25
C MET A 168 7.30 16.72 21.74
N LEU A 169 7.49 15.62 22.48
CA LEU A 169 7.26 15.56 23.92
C LEU A 169 8.24 16.43 24.72
N GLU A 170 9.51 16.49 24.32
CA GLU A 170 10.48 17.40 24.97
C GLU A 170 10.18 18.86 24.69
N THR A 171 9.83 19.21 23.44
CA THR A 171 9.48 20.58 23.07
C THR A 171 8.21 21.03 23.80
N SER A 172 7.21 20.19 23.96
CA SER A 172 5.99 20.53 24.72
C SER A 172 6.30 20.75 26.20
N LYS A 173 7.12 19.89 26.82
CA LYS A 173 7.56 20.06 28.21
C LYS A 173 8.39 21.32 28.45
N GLN A 174 9.22 21.70 27.49
CA GLN A 174 10.00 22.96 27.56
C GLN A 174 9.09 24.18 27.45
N SER A 175 8.09 24.13 26.53
CA SER A 175 7.10 25.20 26.40
C SER A 175 6.25 25.35 27.65
N GLU A 176 5.80 24.29 28.28
CA GLU A 176 5.06 24.30 29.54
C GLU A 176 5.89 24.88 30.69
N LYS A 177 7.17 24.53 30.79
CA LYS A 177 8.10 25.08 31.80
C LYS A 177 8.33 26.57 31.58
N ALA A 178 8.49 27.02 30.33
CA ALA A 178 8.67 28.42 29.99
C ALA A 178 7.43 29.25 30.36
N VAL A 179 6.23 28.76 30.06
CA VAL A 179 4.96 29.43 30.44
C VAL A 179 4.80 29.47 31.94
N SER A 180 5.08 28.40 32.67
CA SER A 180 5.00 28.33 34.13
C SER A 180 6.01 29.25 34.83
N SER A 181 7.17 29.48 34.21
CA SER A 181 8.17 30.42 34.76
C SER A 181 7.84 31.88 34.49
N ALA A 182 7.09 32.18 33.43
CA ALA A 182 6.66 33.52 33.07
C ALA A 182 5.42 34.01 33.86
N THR A 183 4.70 33.10 34.50
CA THR A 183 3.48 33.36 35.30
C THR A 183 3.75 33.42 36.82
N ARG A 184 4.98 33.28 37.24
CA ARG A 184 5.45 33.50 38.60
C ARG A 184 6.22 34.83 38.72
#